data_e341c96dc5453212e4a2443968439da6
#
_entry.id   e341c96dc5453212e4a2443968439da6
#
_cell.length_a   1.000
_cell.length_b   1.000
_cell.length_c   1.000
_cell.angle_alpha   90.00
_cell.angle_beta   90.00
_cell.angle_gamma   90.00
#
_symmetry.space_group_name_H-M   'P 1'
#
loop_
_entity.id
_entity.type
_entity.pdbx_description
1 polymer ?
#
loop_
_entity_poly.entity_id
_entity_poly.type
_entity_poly.pdbx_seq_one_letter_code
_entity_poly.pdbx_strand_id
1 'polypeptide(L)'
;AHWVLSSVKTWTSEHNHVSRLREIIGRGASDPSGQSYLYFALHNELHGLERFDESWDALERGCRAKRRIEAYDDRKTADLFAGIETLCTPGFIADQQPIESAEYTPIFILGMHRSGTTLLERILGGHSAVSDGGETYAFTAQIKLATDHKCLNVVDMASLERLAGADFAAMGNGFLRNSRWRAKGKPFLTEKLPPNFIVAGFIAKALPNARILHMVRDPVDTCFSNLRTFFTNAASYSYDQTDMARYYAR
;
A
#
# COMPACT_ATOMS: atom_id res chain seq x y z
N ALA A 1 -10.13 7.57 19.66
CA ALA A 1 -10.57 8.97 19.54
C ALA A 1 -9.39 9.92 19.29
N HIS A 2 -8.35 9.97 20.17
CA HIS A 2 -7.23 10.95 20.08
C HIS A 2 -6.46 10.90 18.78
N TRP A 3 -6.11 9.71 18.27
CA TRP A 3 -5.39 9.56 16.99
C TRP A 3 -6.19 10.12 15.81
N VAL A 4 -7.49 9.81 15.71
CA VAL A 4 -8.34 10.35 14.64
C VAL A 4 -8.40 11.87 14.72
N LEU A 5 -8.58 12.41 15.93
CA LEU A 5 -8.61 13.86 16.15
C LEU A 5 -7.31 14.53 15.74
N SER A 6 -6.16 13.92 16.07
CA SER A 6 -4.83 14.45 15.71
C SER A 6 -4.56 14.45 14.20
N SER A 7 -5.28 13.62 13.44
CA SER A 7 -5.10 13.49 11.98
C SER A 7 -5.97 14.44 11.15
N VAL A 8 -7.01 15.05 11.74
CA VAL A 8 -8.00 15.86 11.01
C VAL A 8 -7.97 17.34 11.33
N LYS A 9 -7.16 17.76 12.30
CA LYS A 9 -7.05 19.17 12.72
C LYS A 9 -5.64 19.71 12.53
N THR A 10 -5.55 21.02 12.26
CA THR A 10 -4.31 21.78 12.41
C THR A 10 -4.19 22.22 13.86
N TRP A 11 -3.03 21.99 14.46
CA TRP A 11 -2.76 22.28 15.87
C TRP A 11 -1.98 23.58 16.01
N THR A 12 -2.32 24.36 17.03
CA THR A 12 -1.64 25.62 17.37
C THR A 12 -1.21 25.60 18.84
N SER A 13 -0.34 26.55 19.23
CA SER A 13 0.09 26.71 20.64
C SER A 13 -1.09 26.84 21.62
N GLU A 14 -2.17 27.48 21.19
CA GLU A 14 -3.36 27.72 22.01
C GLU A 14 -4.36 26.57 22.00
N HIS A 15 -4.39 25.79 20.90
CA HIS A 15 -5.35 24.72 20.69
C HIS A 15 -4.63 23.42 20.34
N ASN A 16 -4.25 22.66 21.36
CA ASN A 16 -3.64 21.34 21.26
C ASN A 16 -3.99 20.47 22.48
N HIS A 17 -3.68 19.18 22.41
CA HIS A 17 -3.93 18.23 23.49
C HIS A 17 -2.63 17.57 24.00
N VAL A 18 -1.47 18.14 23.72
CA VAL A 18 -0.16 17.57 24.10
C VAL A 18 -0.09 17.24 25.59
N SER A 19 -0.48 18.18 26.47
CA SER A 19 -0.46 17.96 27.93
C SER A 19 -1.39 16.79 28.33
N ARG A 20 -2.58 16.72 27.76
CA ARG A 20 -3.55 15.64 28.01
C ARG A 20 -3.03 14.30 27.52
N LEU A 21 -2.44 14.24 26.32
CA LEU A 21 -1.86 13.02 25.77
C LEU A 21 -0.74 12.51 26.67
N ARG A 22 0.14 13.40 27.13
CA ARG A 22 1.23 13.05 28.06
C ARG A 22 0.71 12.54 29.41
N GLU A 23 -0.33 13.16 29.94
CA GLU A 23 -0.98 12.69 31.17
C GLU A 23 -1.56 11.28 31.01
N ILE A 24 -2.28 11.00 29.93
CA ILE A 24 -2.84 9.67 29.65
C ILE A 24 -1.72 8.64 29.48
N ILE A 25 -0.68 8.96 28.75
CA ILE A 25 0.50 8.10 28.56
C ILE A 25 1.17 7.83 29.92
N GLY A 26 1.35 8.85 30.75
CA GLY A 26 1.98 8.76 32.07
C GLY A 26 1.17 7.95 33.10
N ARG A 27 -0.16 7.89 32.97
CA ARG A 27 -1.03 7.04 33.80
C ARG A 27 -0.95 5.55 33.45
N GLY A 28 -0.16 5.20 32.42
CA GLY A 28 0.05 3.83 31.99
C GLY A 28 -1.08 3.33 31.10
N ALA A 29 -1.12 3.71 29.84
CA ALA A 29 -1.86 2.95 28.84
C ALA A 29 -1.33 1.52 28.86
N SER A 30 -2.16 0.57 29.29
CA SER A 30 -1.71 -0.76 29.72
C SER A 30 -1.39 -1.71 28.56
N ASP A 31 -1.85 -1.43 27.36
CA ASP A 31 -1.65 -2.30 26.20
C ASP A 31 -0.86 -1.60 25.07
N PRO A 32 -0.06 -2.37 24.31
CA PRO A 32 0.76 -1.80 23.22
C PRO A 32 -0.08 -1.12 22.13
N SER A 33 -1.33 -1.55 21.90
CA SER A 33 -2.22 -0.95 20.93
C SER A 33 -2.61 0.46 21.35
N GLY A 34 -3.10 0.62 22.58
CA GLY A 34 -3.41 1.92 23.16
C GLY A 34 -2.20 2.86 23.17
N GLN A 35 -1.02 2.34 23.54
CA GLN A 35 0.23 3.10 23.50
C GLN A 35 0.55 3.58 22.09
N SER A 36 0.44 2.72 21.07
CA SER A 36 0.72 3.11 19.68
C SER A 36 -0.19 4.26 19.22
N TYR A 37 -1.49 4.17 19.44
CA TYR A 37 -2.43 5.25 19.09
C TYR A 37 -2.12 6.57 19.79
N LEU A 38 -1.77 6.53 21.07
CA LEU A 38 -1.47 7.74 21.84
C LEU A 38 -0.16 8.40 21.39
N TYR A 39 0.89 7.62 21.14
CA TYR A 39 2.15 8.16 20.68
C TYR A 39 2.10 8.69 19.25
N PHE A 40 1.36 8.06 18.34
CA PHE A 40 1.12 8.61 17.01
C PHE A 40 0.27 9.89 17.05
N ALA A 41 -0.71 9.97 17.96
CA ALA A 41 -1.45 11.21 18.19
C ALA A 41 -0.53 12.32 18.71
N LEU A 42 0.33 12.02 19.68
CA LEU A 42 1.29 12.97 20.24
C LEU A 42 2.29 13.43 19.19
N HIS A 43 2.79 12.51 18.34
CA HIS A 43 3.63 12.84 17.19
C HIS A 43 2.95 13.86 16.27
N ASN A 44 1.70 13.59 15.85
CA ASN A 44 0.98 14.46 14.93
C ASN A 44 0.81 15.89 15.49
N GLU A 45 0.42 16.01 16.75
CA GLU A 45 0.24 17.32 17.38
C GLU A 45 1.57 18.05 17.55
N LEU A 46 2.61 17.39 18.06
CA LEU A 46 3.94 17.98 18.22
C LEU A 46 4.54 18.41 16.88
N HIS A 47 4.35 17.61 15.83
CA HIS A 47 4.78 17.95 14.48
C HIS A 47 4.06 19.19 13.96
N GLY A 48 2.74 19.27 14.17
CA GLY A 48 1.96 20.47 13.80
C GLY A 48 2.34 21.73 14.58
N LEU A 49 2.93 21.56 15.77
CA LEU A 49 3.47 22.64 16.60
C LEU A 49 4.95 22.95 16.30
N GLU A 50 5.56 22.32 15.29
CA GLU A 50 6.96 22.43 14.90
C GLU A 50 7.96 22.03 16.03
N ARG A 51 7.51 21.22 16.99
CA ARG A 51 8.32 20.64 18.07
C ARG A 51 8.94 19.34 17.61
N PHE A 52 9.86 19.41 16.64
CA PHE A 52 10.30 18.27 15.85
C PHE A 52 11.04 17.21 16.66
N ASP A 53 11.91 17.58 17.59
CA ASP A 53 12.65 16.62 18.42
C ASP A 53 11.71 15.78 19.29
N GLU A 54 10.75 16.43 19.94
CA GLU A 54 9.75 15.76 20.77
C GLU A 54 8.76 14.95 19.93
N SER A 55 8.44 15.43 18.74
CA SER A 55 7.64 14.71 17.77
C SER A 55 8.31 13.44 17.32
N TRP A 56 9.63 13.49 17.07
CA TRP A 56 10.43 12.32 16.70
C TRP A 56 10.45 11.28 17.82
N ASP A 57 10.73 11.69 19.06
CA ASP A 57 10.69 10.78 20.22
C ASP A 57 9.34 10.08 20.37
N ALA A 58 8.26 10.83 20.17
CA ALA A 58 6.91 10.26 20.20
C ALA A 58 6.70 9.27 19.07
N LEU A 59 7.12 9.58 17.84
CA LEU A 59 7.03 8.67 16.69
C LEU A 59 7.77 7.36 16.94
N GLU A 60 9.02 7.41 17.39
CA GLU A 60 9.80 6.21 17.70
C GLU A 60 9.13 5.32 18.76
N ARG A 61 8.57 5.92 19.81
CA ARG A 61 7.84 5.19 20.86
C ARG A 61 6.57 4.55 20.29
N GLY A 62 5.84 5.27 19.44
CA GLY A 62 4.67 4.78 18.73
C GLY A 62 4.97 3.59 17.84
N CYS A 63 6.03 3.69 17.03
CA CYS A 63 6.53 2.62 16.17
C CYS A 63 6.93 1.39 16.97
N ARG A 64 7.71 1.56 18.06
CA ARG A 64 8.08 0.46 18.97
C ARG A 64 6.87 -0.22 19.59
N ALA A 65 5.85 0.53 20.00
CA ALA A 65 4.61 -0.04 20.52
C ALA A 65 3.86 -0.83 19.44
N LYS A 66 3.78 -0.29 18.22
CA LYS A 66 3.13 -0.94 17.08
C LYS A 66 3.83 -2.24 16.67
N ARG A 67 5.16 -2.27 16.67
CA ARG A 67 5.98 -3.48 16.39
C ARG A 67 5.72 -4.63 17.36
N ARG A 68 5.26 -4.37 18.58
CA ARG A 68 4.91 -5.42 19.55
C ARG A 68 3.62 -6.16 19.19
N ILE A 69 2.77 -5.55 18.38
CA ILE A 69 1.46 -6.10 17.97
C ILE A 69 1.42 -6.51 16.50
N GLU A 70 2.30 -5.95 15.68
CA GLU A 70 2.44 -6.29 14.26
C GLU A 70 3.85 -6.81 13.99
N ALA A 71 3.98 -8.11 13.91
CA ALA A 71 5.23 -8.73 13.53
C ALA A 71 5.51 -8.51 12.04
N TYR A 72 6.70 -8.05 11.72
CA TYR A 72 7.24 -8.04 10.37
C TYR A 72 8.42 -9.02 10.30
N ASP A 73 8.43 -9.85 9.27
CA ASP A 73 9.51 -10.81 9.01
C ASP A 73 10.18 -10.42 7.70
N ASP A 74 11.35 -9.78 7.83
CA ASP A 74 12.16 -9.32 6.71
C ASP A 74 12.61 -10.47 5.80
N ARG A 75 12.89 -11.66 6.39
CA ARG A 75 13.30 -12.84 5.62
C ARG A 75 12.18 -13.33 4.71
N LYS A 76 10.95 -13.45 5.23
CA LYS A 76 9.80 -13.84 4.42
C LYS A 76 9.53 -12.86 3.28
N THR A 77 9.75 -11.57 3.54
CA THR A 77 9.64 -10.55 2.49
C THR A 77 10.73 -10.74 1.44
N ALA A 78 11.98 -10.96 1.84
CA ALA A 78 13.09 -11.21 0.93
C ALA A 78 12.84 -12.46 0.06
N ASP A 79 12.40 -13.56 0.68
CA ASP A 79 12.09 -14.81 -0.02
C ASP A 79 10.96 -14.60 -1.05
N LEU A 80 9.93 -13.84 -0.69
CA LEU A 80 8.83 -13.51 -1.62
C LEU A 80 9.33 -12.69 -2.82
N PHE A 81 10.13 -11.65 -2.62
CA PHE A 81 10.67 -10.84 -3.70
C PHE A 81 11.58 -11.66 -4.62
N ALA A 82 12.48 -12.46 -4.05
CA ALA A 82 13.34 -13.36 -4.81
C ALA A 82 12.53 -14.39 -5.63
N GLY A 83 11.46 -14.93 -5.05
CA GLY A 83 10.55 -15.83 -5.75
C GLY A 83 9.83 -15.15 -6.91
N ILE A 84 9.37 -13.90 -6.74
CA ILE A 84 8.74 -13.11 -7.79
C ILE A 84 9.74 -12.83 -8.93
N GLU A 85 10.97 -12.41 -8.63
CA GLU A 85 12.03 -12.18 -9.62
C GLU A 85 12.34 -13.46 -10.41
N THR A 86 12.39 -14.60 -9.72
CA THR A 86 12.62 -15.90 -10.36
C THR A 86 11.50 -16.30 -11.31
N LEU A 87 10.25 -16.04 -10.94
CA LEU A 87 9.08 -16.41 -11.75
C LEU A 87 8.81 -15.39 -12.87
N CYS A 88 8.85 -14.10 -12.58
CA CYS A 88 8.50 -13.03 -13.52
C CYS A 88 9.63 -12.69 -14.50
N THR A 89 10.21 -13.69 -15.17
CA THR A 89 11.19 -13.48 -16.21
C THR A 89 10.59 -12.80 -17.45
N PRO A 90 11.38 -12.16 -18.32
CA PRO A 90 10.88 -11.60 -19.58
C PRO A 90 10.14 -12.64 -20.43
N GLY A 91 10.62 -13.90 -20.49
CA GLY A 91 9.96 -14.98 -21.18
C GLY A 91 8.60 -15.34 -20.58
N PHE A 92 8.51 -15.41 -19.24
CA PHE A 92 7.25 -15.64 -18.55
C PHE A 92 6.21 -14.55 -18.84
N ILE A 93 6.63 -13.29 -18.84
CA ILE A 93 5.73 -12.15 -19.11
C ILE A 93 5.33 -12.11 -20.59
N ALA A 94 6.23 -12.43 -21.49
CA ALA A 94 5.96 -12.43 -22.95
C ALA A 94 5.07 -13.59 -23.40
N ASP A 95 5.04 -14.69 -22.66
CA ASP A 95 4.16 -15.84 -22.93
C ASP A 95 2.70 -15.52 -22.53
N GLN A 96 2.06 -14.68 -23.34
CA GLN A 96 0.70 -14.19 -23.13
C GLN A 96 -0.29 -15.01 -23.92
N GLN A 97 -1.43 -15.33 -23.28
CA GLN A 97 -2.55 -15.96 -23.96
C GLN A 97 -3.57 -14.89 -24.40
N PRO A 98 -4.31 -15.14 -25.49
CA PRO A 98 -5.38 -14.24 -25.92
C PRO A 98 -6.42 -14.02 -24.83
N ILE A 99 -6.82 -12.76 -24.64
CA ILE A 99 -7.90 -12.37 -23.73
C ILE A 99 -9.05 -11.73 -24.49
N GLU A 100 -10.21 -11.65 -23.86
CA GLU A 100 -11.39 -10.98 -24.40
C GLU A 100 -11.08 -9.51 -24.74
N SER A 101 -11.68 -9.01 -25.83
CA SER A 101 -11.61 -7.59 -26.14
C SER A 101 -12.38 -6.78 -25.08
N ALA A 102 -11.75 -5.76 -24.54
CA ALA A 102 -12.38 -4.85 -23.59
C ALA A 102 -12.72 -3.51 -24.22
N GLU A 103 -13.81 -2.91 -23.76
CA GLU A 103 -14.25 -1.57 -24.19
C GLU A 103 -13.38 -0.46 -23.58
N TYR A 104 -12.48 -0.80 -22.66
CA TYR A 104 -11.60 0.14 -21.97
C TYR A 104 -10.19 -0.45 -21.77
N THR A 105 -9.23 0.43 -21.62
CA THR A 105 -7.85 0.09 -21.29
C THR A 105 -7.62 0.33 -19.79
N PRO A 106 -7.22 -0.70 -19.02
CA PRO A 106 -6.83 -0.51 -17.62
C PRO A 106 -5.52 0.28 -17.50
N ILE A 107 -5.47 1.21 -16.54
CA ILE A 107 -4.27 1.93 -16.12
C ILE A 107 -4.00 1.60 -14.67
N PHE A 108 -2.98 0.76 -14.42
CA PHE A 108 -2.55 0.44 -13.06
C PHE A 108 -1.57 1.49 -12.55
N ILE A 109 -1.90 2.09 -11.41
CA ILE A 109 -1.05 3.05 -10.72
C ILE A 109 -0.54 2.38 -9.45
N LEU A 110 0.74 2.12 -9.40
CA LEU A 110 1.40 1.33 -8.37
C LEU A 110 2.70 2.00 -7.90
N GLY A 111 3.28 1.48 -6.84
CA GLY A 111 4.50 1.98 -6.21
C GLY A 111 4.45 1.80 -4.71
N MET A 112 5.51 2.15 -4.00
CA MET A 112 5.50 2.08 -2.55
C MET A 112 4.39 2.97 -1.98
N HIS A 113 3.81 2.59 -0.84
CA HIS A 113 2.89 3.47 -0.13
C HIS A 113 3.51 4.86 0.06
N ARG A 114 2.70 5.91 -0.01
CA ARG A 114 3.12 7.31 0.17
C ARG A 114 4.03 7.88 -0.94
N SER A 115 4.19 7.19 -2.07
CA SER A 115 4.96 7.68 -3.22
C SER A 115 4.22 8.72 -4.08
N GLY A 116 2.94 9.00 -3.82
CA GLY A 116 2.15 9.96 -4.60
C GLY A 116 1.15 9.33 -5.57
N THR A 117 0.92 8.03 -5.52
CA THR A 117 -0.03 7.30 -6.37
C THR A 117 -1.43 7.91 -6.41
N THR A 118 -1.94 8.38 -5.27
CA THR A 118 -3.26 9.04 -5.18
C THR A 118 -3.29 10.37 -5.94
N LEU A 119 -2.20 11.15 -5.88
CA LEU A 119 -2.10 12.42 -6.61
C LEU A 119 -2.12 12.16 -8.12
N LEU A 120 -1.33 11.20 -8.59
CA LEU A 120 -1.31 10.83 -10.02
C LEU A 120 -2.69 10.36 -10.48
N GLU A 121 -3.36 9.52 -9.70
CA GLU A 121 -4.72 9.08 -10.02
C GLU A 121 -5.69 10.25 -10.17
N ARG A 122 -5.65 11.24 -9.25
CA ARG A 122 -6.50 12.43 -9.32
C ARG A 122 -6.21 13.31 -10.54
N ILE A 123 -4.94 13.44 -10.91
CA ILE A 123 -4.54 14.16 -12.12
C ILE A 123 -5.11 13.46 -13.36
N LEU A 124 -4.94 12.14 -13.49
CA LEU A 124 -5.46 11.38 -14.61
C LEU A 124 -7.00 11.38 -14.65
N GLY A 125 -7.64 11.20 -13.49
CA GLY A 125 -9.11 11.20 -13.35
C GLY A 125 -9.76 12.54 -13.68
N GLY A 126 -9.00 13.64 -13.70
CA GLY A 126 -9.42 14.94 -14.21
C GLY A 126 -9.65 14.97 -15.73
N HIS A 127 -9.11 14.00 -16.47
CA HIS A 127 -9.30 13.93 -17.92
C HIS A 127 -10.64 13.27 -18.27
N SER A 128 -11.36 13.83 -19.27
CA SER A 128 -12.70 13.38 -19.67
C SER A 128 -12.76 11.91 -20.10
N ALA A 129 -11.68 11.39 -20.71
CA ALA A 129 -11.57 10.01 -21.18
C ALA A 129 -11.20 9.00 -20.08
N VAL A 130 -10.87 9.42 -18.84
CA VAL A 130 -10.40 8.55 -17.77
C VAL A 130 -11.45 8.42 -16.69
N SER A 131 -11.77 7.20 -16.29
CA SER A 131 -12.56 6.89 -15.10
C SER A 131 -11.64 6.60 -13.93
N ASP A 132 -11.86 7.29 -12.80
CA ASP A 132 -11.17 7.07 -11.53
C ASP A 132 -11.75 5.81 -10.86
N GLY A 133 -10.98 4.73 -10.81
CA GLY A 133 -11.40 3.45 -10.24
C GLY A 133 -11.08 3.29 -8.76
N GLY A 134 -10.09 3.99 -8.25
CA GLY A 134 -9.65 3.92 -6.84
C GLY A 134 -8.93 2.63 -6.47
N GLU A 135 -8.88 2.34 -5.17
CA GLU A 135 -8.26 1.13 -4.60
C GLU A 135 -9.29 -0.02 -4.58
N THR A 136 -9.31 -0.85 -5.62
CA THR A 136 -10.37 -1.85 -5.79
C THR A 136 -9.99 -3.26 -5.38
N TYR A 137 -8.71 -3.57 -5.24
CA TYR A 137 -8.21 -4.94 -5.05
C TYR A 137 -8.71 -5.93 -6.13
N ALA A 138 -9.17 -5.43 -7.29
CA ALA A 138 -9.82 -6.26 -8.30
C ALA A 138 -8.85 -7.30 -8.89
N PHE A 139 -7.59 -6.92 -9.16
CA PHE A 139 -6.60 -7.87 -9.65
C PHE A 139 -6.16 -8.86 -8.56
N THR A 140 -6.00 -8.41 -7.32
CA THR A 140 -5.73 -9.28 -6.16
C THR A 140 -6.84 -10.32 -5.96
N ALA A 141 -8.09 -9.97 -6.22
CA ALA A 141 -9.19 -10.94 -6.18
C ALA A 141 -9.03 -12.03 -7.25
N GLN A 142 -8.56 -11.69 -8.45
CA GLN A 142 -8.28 -12.70 -9.49
C GLN A 142 -7.13 -13.64 -9.10
N ILE A 143 -6.08 -13.11 -8.46
CA ILE A 143 -5.00 -13.93 -7.89
C ILE A 143 -5.57 -14.95 -6.89
N LYS A 144 -6.38 -14.49 -5.95
CA LYS A 144 -6.99 -15.36 -4.92
C LYS A 144 -7.90 -16.42 -5.51
N LEU A 145 -8.66 -16.08 -6.55
CA LEU A 145 -9.52 -17.04 -7.27
C LEU A 145 -8.68 -18.07 -8.04
N ALA A 146 -7.68 -17.63 -8.80
CA ALA A 146 -6.85 -18.51 -9.61
C ALA A 146 -5.99 -19.45 -8.77
N THR A 147 -5.59 -19.01 -7.57
CA THR A 147 -4.75 -19.82 -6.68
C THR A 147 -5.54 -20.62 -5.66
N ASP A 148 -6.85 -20.43 -5.55
CA ASP A 148 -7.68 -20.96 -4.46
C ASP A 148 -7.00 -20.81 -3.09
N HIS A 149 -6.46 -19.60 -2.87
CA HIS A 149 -5.72 -19.26 -1.66
C HIS A 149 -6.05 -17.87 -1.16
N LYS A 150 -6.27 -17.74 0.16
CA LYS A 150 -6.53 -16.46 0.84
C LYS A 150 -5.29 -16.02 1.60
N CYS A 151 -4.71 -14.91 1.18
CA CYS A 151 -3.65 -14.23 1.93
C CYS A 151 -4.13 -12.83 2.38
N LEU A 152 -3.49 -12.26 3.40
CA LEU A 152 -3.79 -10.92 3.89
C LEU A 152 -3.28 -9.84 2.94
N ASN A 153 -2.15 -10.08 2.29
CA ASN A 153 -1.51 -9.19 1.33
C ASN A 153 -2.02 -9.44 -0.10
N VAL A 154 -1.42 -8.78 -1.08
CA VAL A 154 -1.73 -9.00 -2.51
C VAL A 154 -1.29 -10.37 -2.97
N VAL A 155 -0.17 -10.90 -2.43
CA VAL A 155 0.41 -12.22 -2.72
C VAL A 155 1.28 -12.67 -1.54
N ASP A 156 1.44 -13.97 -1.37
CA ASP A 156 2.40 -14.62 -0.47
C ASP A 156 3.08 -15.79 -1.19
N MET A 157 4.01 -16.48 -0.53
CA MET A 157 4.74 -17.60 -1.14
C MET A 157 3.80 -18.72 -1.63
N ALA A 158 2.76 -19.06 -0.88
CA ALA A 158 1.81 -20.10 -1.29
C ALA A 158 1.00 -19.69 -2.53
N SER A 159 0.64 -18.41 -2.65
CA SER A 159 0.04 -17.86 -3.86
C SER A 159 1.04 -17.90 -5.02
N LEU A 160 2.31 -17.54 -4.78
CA LEU A 160 3.34 -17.47 -5.81
C LEU A 160 3.61 -18.85 -6.44
N GLU A 161 3.74 -19.90 -5.62
CA GLU A 161 3.92 -21.28 -6.08
C GLU A 161 2.78 -21.72 -7.01
N ARG A 162 1.54 -21.36 -6.69
CA ARG A 162 0.36 -21.72 -7.48
C ARG A 162 0.23 -20.87 -8.76
N LEU A 163 0.70 -19.63 -8.73
CA LEU A 163 0.70 -18.74 -9.88
C LEU A 163 1.60 -19.23 -11.03
N ALA A 164 2.61 -20.05 -10.74
CA ALA A 164 3.47 -20.63 -11.79
C ALA A 164 2.68 -21.43 -12.86
N GLY A 165 1.57 -22.05 -12.49
CA GLY A 165 0.70 -22.81 -13.39
C GLY A 165 -0.70 -22.23 -13.58
N ALA A 166 -0.93 -20.97 -13.19
CA ALA A 166 -2.25 -20.35 -13.26
C ALA A 166 -2.66 -19.95 -14.67
N ASP A 167 -3.98 -19.92 -14.92
CA ASP A 167 -4.58 -19.41 -16.15
C ASP A 167 -4.64 -17.88 -16.11
N PHE A 168 -3.63 -17.22 -16.66
CA PHE A 168 -3.53 -15.75 -16.71
C PHE A 168 -4.55 -15.13 -17.66
N ALA A 169 -5.01 -15.84 -18.71
CA ALA A 169 -6.07 -15.34 -19.57
C ALA A 169 -7.40 -15.29 -18.81
N ALA A 170 -7.73 -16.33 -18.04
CA ALA A 170 -8.91 -16.32 -17.17
C ALA A 170 -8.85 -15.21 -16.13
N MET A 171 -7.66 -14.95 -15.52
CA MET A 171 -7.47 -13.86 -14.57
C MET A 171 -7.70 -12.48 -15.24
N GLY A 172 -7.14 -12.26 -16.42
CA GLY A 172 -7.30 -11.03 -17.20
C GLY A 172 -8.78 -10.80 -17.56
N ASN A 173 -9.43 -11.81 -18.11
CA ASN A 173 -10.85 -11.76 -18.46
C ASN A 173 -11.73 -11.51 -17.23
N GLY A 174 -11.44 -12.16 -16.11
CA GLY A 174 -12.13 -11.96 -14.85
C GLY A 174 -11.99 -10.51 -14.35
N PHE A 175 -10.79 -9.94 -14.41
CA PHE A 175 -10.56 -8.54 -14.08
C PHE A 175 -11.38 -7.61 -14.98
N LEU A 176 -11.31 -7.78 -16.31
CA LEU A 176 -11.99 -6.92 -17.26
C LEU A 176 -13.51 -6.94 -17.06
N ARG A 177 -14.10 -8.11 -16.90
CA ARG A 177 -15.56 -8.24 -16.65
C ARG A 177 -15.98 -7.60 -15.32
N ASN A 178 -15.24 -7.85 -14.24
CA ASN A 178 -15.62 -7.37 -12.91
C ASN A 178 -15.42 -5.87 -12.73
N SER A 179 -14.53 -5.24 -13.52
CA SER A 179 -14.23 -3.81 -13.42
C SER A 179 -14.97 -2.96 -14.47
N ARG A 180 -15.62 -3.56 -15.49
CA ARG A 180 -16.28 -2.89 -16.60
C ARG A 180 -17.23 -1.75 -16.17
N TRP A 181 -18.05 -2.00 -15.16
CA TRP A 181 -19.02 -1.02 -14.68
C TRP A 181 -18.37 0.27 -14.14
N ARG A 182 -17.13 0.19 -13.65
CA ARG A 182 -16.35 1.32 -13.16
C ARG A 182 -15.83 2.20 -14.28
N ALA A 183 -15.64 1.66 -15.47
CA ALA A 183 -15.20 2.43 -16.63
C ALA A 183 -16.24 3.48 -17.07
N LYS A 184 -17.53 3.28 -16.74
CA LYS A 184 -18.62 4.24 -17.02
C LYS A 184 -18.68 4.66 -18.49
N GLY A 185 -18.35 3.76 -19.41
CA GLY A 185 -18.29 4.01 -20.86
C GLY A 185 -17.07 4.83 -21.31
N LYS A 186 -16.10 5.11 -20.43
CA LYS A 186 -14.87 5.81 -20.79
C LYS A 186 -13.81 4.84 -21.30
N PRO A 187 -12.91 5.26 -22.21
CA PRO A 187 -11.90 4.38 -22.82
C PRO A 187 -10.76 3.99 -21.86
N PHE A 188 -10.61 4.66 -20.72
CA PHE A 188 -9.59 4.34 -19.73
C PHE A 188 -10.18 4.23 -18.32
N LEU A 189 -9.70 3.24 -17.57
CA LEU A 189 -10.05 3.03 -16.16
C LEU A 189 -8.78 2.91 -15.33
N THR A 190 -8.61 3.75 -14.30
CA THR A 190 -7.53 3.56 -13.35
C THR A 190 -7.85 2.49 -12.32
N GLU A 191 -6.85 1.72 -11.93
CA GLU A 191 -6.81 0.95 -10.68
C GLU A 191 -5.56 1.39 -9.92
N LYS A 192 -5.75 2.10 -8.82
CA LYS A 192 -4.65 2.60 -8.01
C LYS A 192 -4.59 1.80 -6.72
N LEU A 193 -3.65 0.89 -6.65
CA LEU A 193 -3.34 0.15 -5.43
C LEU A 193 -1.82 0.11 -5.28
N PRO A 194 -1.24 0.87 -4.32
CA PRO A 194 0.20 0.97 -4.18
C PRO A 194 0.91 -0.39 -4.20
N PRO A 195 0.55 -1.40 -3.39
CA PRO A 195 1.26 -2.69 -3.37
C PRO A 195 1.11 -3.55 -4.64
N ASN A 196 0.36 -3.11 -5.64
CA ASN A 196 0.31 -3.82 -6.94
C ASN A 196 1.68 -3.85 -7.65
N PHE A 197 2.68 -3.07 -7.21
CA PHE A 197 4.04 -3.19 -7.75
C PHE A 197 4.61 -4.60 -7.53
N ILE A 198 4.25 -5.28 -6.45
CA ILE A 198 4.67 -6.66 -6.14
C ILE A 198 4.14 -7.65 -7.19
N VAL A 199 3.01 -7.37 -7.79
CA VAL A 199 2.33 -8.23 -8.78
C VAL A 199 2.33 -7.66 -10.20
N ALA A 200 3.17 -6.65 -10.47
CA ALA A 200 3.22 -5.96 -11.75
C ALA A 200 3.51 -6.90 -12.93
N GLY A 201 4.40 -7.89 -12.76
CA GLY A 201 4.68 -8.90 -13.77
C GLY A 201 3.46 -9.80 -14.09
N PHE A 202 2.68 -10.16 -13.09
CA PHE A 202 1.43 -10.92 -13.27
C PHE A 202 0.35 -10.09 -13.95
N ILE A 203 0.26 -8.79 -13.61
CA ILE A 203 -0.64 -7.86 -14.31
C ILE A 203 -0.27 -7.77 -15.79
N ALA A 204 1.02 -7.57 -16.09
CA ALA A 204 1.51 -7.47 -17.46
C ALA A 204 1.22 -8.75 -18.27
N LYS A 205 1.39 -9.94 -17.66
CA LYS A 205 1.09 -11.23 -18.31
C LYS A 205 -0.40 -11.41 -18.55
N ALA A 206 -1.25 -11.10 -17.56
CA ALA A 206 -2.69 -11.32 -17.63
C ALA A 206 -3.44 -10.28 -18.50
N LEU A 207 -2.90 -9.08 -18.61
CA LEU A 207 -3.52 -7.93 -19.26
C LEU A 207 -2.54 -7.23 -20.22
N PRO A 208 -2.28 -7.81 -21.40
CA PRO A 208 -1.26 -7.32 -22.35
C PRO A 208 -1.45 -5.85 -22.76
N ASN A 209 -2.70 -5.37 -22.77
CA ASN A 209 -3.04 -4.00 -23.17
C ASN A 209 -3.07 -3.01 -22.00
N ALA A 210 -2.90 -3.46 -20.75
CA ALA A 210 -2.88 -2.58 -19.61
C ALA A 210 -1.69 -1.61 -19.64
N ARG A 211 -1.89 -0.41 -19.10
CA ARG A 211 -0.82 0.54 -18.85
C ARG A 211 -0.41 0.47 -17.39
N ILE A 212 0.88 0.38 -17.13
CA ILE A 212 1.41 0.31 -15.75
C ILE A 212 2.23 1.56 -15.52
N LEU A 213 1.81 2.36 -14.54
CA LEU A 213 2.49 3.58 -14.10
C LEU A 213 3.08 3.34 -12.71
N HIS A 214 4.40 3.22 -12.65
CA HIS A 214 5.11 3.04 -11.38
C HIS A 214 5.54 4.40 -10.83
N MET A 215 4.99 4.76 -9.67
CA MET A 215 5.32 6.01 -8.97
C MET A 215 6.56 5.82 -8.12
N VAL A 216 7.58 6.61 -8.43
CA VAL A 216 8.82 6.71 -7.66
C VAL A 216 8.93 8.13 -7.11
N ARG A 217 9.24 8.26 -5.85
CA ARG A 217 9.47 9.51 -5.13
C ARG A 217 10.80 9.42 -4.40
N ASP A 218 11.36 10.56 -3.99
CA ASP A 218 12.55 10.59 -3.14
C ASP A 218 12.47 9.53 -2.03
N PRO A 219 13.52 8.72 -1.84
CA PRO A 219 13.50 7.60 -0.89
C PRO A 219 13.32 8.05 0.56
N VAL A 220 13.98 9.16 0.98
CA VAL A 220 13.88 9.66 2.34
C VAL A 220 12.47 10.17 2.62
N ASP A 221 11.92 10.95 1.69
CA ASP A 221 10.55 11.45 1.78
C ASP A 221 9.51 10.32 1.83
N THR A 222 9.70 9.30 0.99
CA THR A 222 8.81 8.13 0.95
C THR A 222 8.88 7.35 2.25
N CYS A 223 10.09 7.02 2.72
CA CYS A 223 10.31 6.27 3.94
C CYS A 223 9.80 7.03 5.16
N PHE A 224 10.12 8.32 5.29
CA PHE A 224 9.61 9.13 6.40
C PHE A 224 8.08 9.25 6.38
N SER A 225 7.48 9.44 5.21
CA SER A 225 6.03 9.47 5.08
C SER A 225 5.36 8.15 5.45
N ASN A 226 6.02 7.01 5.17
CA ASN A 226 5.55 5.69 5.62
C ASN A 226 5.69 5.56 7.14
N LEU A 227 6.85 5.88 7.72
CA LEU A 227 7.14 5.75 9.15
C LEU A 227 6.11 6.50 10.01
N ARG A 228 5.76 7.72 9.63
CA ARG A 228 4.80 8.57 10.35
C ARG A 228 3.33 8.25 10.06
N THR A 229 3.04 7.34 9.13
CA THR A 229 1.67 6.94 8.81
C THR A 229 1.27 5.75 9.68
N PHE A 230 0.19 5.90 10.45
CA PHE A 230 -0.37 4.79 11.20
C PHE A 230 -1.19 3.89 10.27
N PHE A 231 -0.53 2.90 9.68
CA PHE A 231 -1.22 1.88 8.90
C PHE A 231 -1.93 0.88 9.82
N THR A 232 -2.97 0.22 9.34
CA THR A 232 -3.63 -0.87 10.08
C THR A 232 -2.78 -2.13 9.98
N ASN A 233 -2.85 -2.88 8.87
CA ASN A 233 -2.06 -4.12 8.68
C ASN A 233 -1.35 -4.14 7.31
N ALA A 234 -1.40 -3.01 6.57
CA ALA A 234 -0.99 -2.98 5.16
C ALA A 234 0.52 -2.81 4.97
N ALA A 235 1.24 -2.32 5.98
CA ALA A 235 2.64 -1.93 5.84
C ALA A 235 3.41 -2.16 7.15
N SER A 236 3.44 -3.39 7.64
CA SER A 236 4.11 -3.75 8.91
C SER A 236 5.63 -3.46 8.92
N TYR A 237 6.25 -3.41 7.75
CA TYR A 237 7.65 -2.98 7.57
C TYR A 237 7.88 -1.51 7.99
N SER A 238 6.82 -0.68 8.00
CA SER A 238 6.94 0.77 8.18
C SER A 238 7.23 1.22 9.61
N TYR A 239 7.18 0.34 10.58
CA TYR A 239 7.36 0.69 11.99
C TYR A 239 8.79 0.47 12.53
N ASP A 240 9.74 0.27 11.62
CA ASP A 240 11.16 0.20 11.92
C ASP A 240 11.95 0.80 10.76
N GLN A 241 12.93 1.66 11.06
CA GLN A 241 13.69 2.37 10.02
C GLN A 241 14.55 1.43 9.19
N THR A 242 15.12 0.40 9.80
CA THR A 242 15.96 -0.58 9.11
C THR A 242 15.14 -1.49 8.21
N ASP A 243 14.01 -1.99 8.72
CA ASP A 243 13.08 -2.79 7.92
C ASP A 243 12.51 -1.98 6.76
N MET A 244 12.17 -0.71 7.00
CA MET A 244 11.72 0.23 5.99
C MET A 244 12.75 0.42 4.87
N ALA A 245 14.01 0.69 5.25
CA ALA A 245 15.08 0.91 4.29
C ALA A 245 15.34 -0.34 3.44
N ARG A 246 15.34 -1.53 4.06
CA ARG A 246 15.48 -2.80 3.35
C ARG A 246 14.32 -3.06 2.39
N TYR A 247 13.08 -2.80 2.85
CA TYR A 247 11.89 -2.96 2.00
C TYR A 247 11.93 -2.01 0.81
N TYR A 248 12.36 -0.75 1.00
CA TYR A 248 12.48 0.23 -0.08
C TYR A 248 13.56 -0.17 -1.10
N ALA A 249 14.67 -0.74 -0.65
CA ALA A 249 15.80 -1.11 -1.51
C ALA A 249 15.55 -2.36 -2.38
N ARG A 250 14.56 -3.17 -2.04
CA ARG A 250 14.13 -4.35 -2.82
C ARG A 250 13.19 -3.94 -3.94
#